data_cef715d3609063867196ef78d56609a1
#
_entry.id   cef715d3609063867196ef78d56609a1
#
_cell.length_a   1.000
_cell.length_b   1.000
_cell.length_c   1.000
_cell.angle_alpha   90.00
_cell.angle_beta   90.00
_cell.angle_gamma   90.00
#
_symmetry.space_group_name_H-M   'P 1'
#
loop_
_entity.id
_entity.type
_entity.pdbx_description
1 polymer ?
#
loop_
_entity_poly.entity_id
_entity_poly.type
_entity_poly.pdbx_seq_one_letter_code
_entity_poly.pdbx_strand_id
1 'polypeptide(L)'
;MGLTPLNPNGLWLGLDTGGTFTDAVLLADGRRVVASDKALTTHWNLAIGIGAAIRAVLAALPAGMRRDAISLVSVSTTLATNAVVENRFAAVCTLVIGFDAAMVARSGLERDGGIVVRIGGGHDATGEALMALDEAGVLEAVREHGARVEAFAVAASFSVRNPSHELRARALIRGVSPLPVTCAHELSSKLDAPRRALTATLNARLTPQIRHLIEALGRVLREESINAPLMIVKGDGSLMKAEVALEYPVETILSGPAASVVGAGFLTGLTDFVVSDIGGTTTDVAVVSGGRPVISAEGALVGGWRTMVEAIDVRTCGLGGDSEVLLDRQWRLRAGPRKAMPLSLLAHSFPGVLETLKAIATQDRLPDFPTLFAYRNPERELPPHRSALEGRLWAALTLAPRAVSAVVRNASGLAALRRLADAGLATIAAFTPSDAMHVLGRQQGWNREAAECGARILATEERNGTAARTTASPEEICERTYELVVSESARALLAATLAQDPGIESSAERRDSLGTRLIEAAIAGRRLSSIAHATLGLDRALVAIGAPAGAYYPEVARRLGAPLSVPEHAPVCNAVGAVAGVVAQAVAILV
;
A
#
# COMPACT_ATOMS: atom_id res chain seq x y z
N MET A 1 22.58 25.24 5.92
CA MET A 1 22.78 25.39 4.48
C MET A 1 21.43 25.70 3.88
N GLY A 2 21.22 26.93 3.34
CA GLY A 2 19.96 27.34 2.75
C GLY A 2 19.57 26.48 1.57
N LEU A 3 18.31 26.11 1.47
CA LEU A 3 17.74 25.54 0.26
C LEU A 3 17.97 26.53 -0.88
N THR A 4 18.68 26.11 -1.92
CA THR A 4 18.67 26.84 -3.18
C THR A 4 17.20 26.95 -3.60
N PRO A 5 16.67 28.16 -3.88
CA PRO A 5 15.28 28.26 -4.31
C PRO A 5 15.08 27.37 -5.53
N LEU A 6 14.04 26.54 -5.50
CA LEU A 6 13.65 25.70 -6.63
C LEU A 6 13.52 26.60 -7.85
N ASN A 7 14.20 26.25 -8.95
CA ASN A 7 14.06 27.00 -10.19
C ASN A 7 12.60 26.84 -10.69
N PRO A 8 11.77 27.88 -10.62
CA PRO A 8 10.35 27.77 -11.01
C PRO A 8 10.18 27.43 -12.48
N ASN A 9 11.19 27.66 -13.30
CA ASN A 9 11.21 27.37 -14.74
C ASN A 9 11.91 26.03 -15.06
N GLY A 10 12.23 25.22 -14.04
CA GLY A 10 12.86 23.91 -14.17
C GLY A 10 11.86 22.79 -14.41
N LEU A 11 12.37 21.65 -14.89
CA LEU A 11 11.61 20.40 -14.89
C LEU A 11 11.68 19.73 -13.53
N TRP A 12 10.57 19.15 -13.09
CA TRP A 12 10.50 18.36 -11.86
C TRP A 12 10.12 16.92 -12.21
N LEU A 13 10.88 15.97 -11.72
CA LEU A 13 10.65 14.54 -11.92
C LEU A 13 9.98 13.94 -10.68
N GLY A 14 8.74 13.53 -10.82
CA GLY A 14 7.98 12.80 -9.81
C GLY A 14 7.97 11.31 -10.10
N LEU A 15 8.18 10.52 -9.06
CA LEU A 15 8.17 9.05 -9.12
C LEU A 15 7.24 8.50 -8.05
N ASP A 16 6.50 7.44 -8.39
CA ASP A 16 5.83 6.60 -7.42
C ASP A 16 6.23 5.15 -7.61
N THR A 17 6.89 4.58 -6.60
CA THR A 17 7.29 3.16 -6.64
C THR A 17 6.26 2.34 -5.87
N GLY A 18 5.26 1.87 -6.61
CA GLY A 18 4.20 1.00 -6.11
C GLY A 18 4.58 -0.48 -6.13
N GLY A 19 3.67 -1.33 -5.62
CA GLY A 19 3.86 -2.78 -5.57
C GLY A 19 3.76 -3.50 -6.92
N THR A 20 3.26 -2.86 -7.98
CA THR A 20 3.09 -3.46 -9.31
C THR A 20 3.78 -2.65 -10.39
N PHE A 21 3.59 -1.35 -10.38
CA PHE A 21 4.17 -0.41 -11.32
C PHE A 21 4.96 0.67 -10.60
N THR A 22 5.95 1.19 -11.27
CA THR A 22 6.64 2.44 -10.96
C THR A 22 6.18 3.47 -11.97
N ASP A 23 5.55 4.53 -11.50
CA ASP A 23 5.05 5.63 -12.29
C ASP A 23 6.08 6.76 -12.31
N ALA A 24 6.26 7.41 -13.45
CA ALA A 24 7.13 8.56 -13.60
C ALA A 24 6.38 9.70 -14.31
N VAL A 25 6.56 10.93 -13.82
CA VAL A 25 6.01 12.14 -14.45
C VAL A 25 7.05 13.24 -14.51
N LEU A 26 6.98 14.07 -15.54
CA LEU A 26 7.71 15.33 -15.62
C LEU A 26 6.73 16.49 -15.57
N LEU A 27 6.95 17.40 -14.64
CA LEU A 27 6.23 18.66 -14.55
C LEU A 27 7.12 19.80 -15.06
N ALA A 28 6.58 20.66 -15.92
CA ALA A 28 7.18 21.93 -16.27
C ALA A 28 6.61 23.03 -15.37
N ASP A 29 7.47 23.95 -14.95
CA ASP A 29 7.12 25.15 -14.18
C ASP A 29 6.36 24.83 -12.87
N GLY A 30 6.54 23.61 -12.33
CA GLY A 30 5.86 23.12 -11.15
C GLY A 30 4.33 23.05 -11.27
N ARG A 31 3.77 23.07 -12.48
CA ARG A 31 2.31 23.17 -12.70
C ARG A 31 1.75 22.24 -13.76
N ARG A 32 2.48 21.96 -14.81
CA ARG A 32 1.95 21.26 -15.97
C ARG A 32 2.67 19.93 -16.20
N VAL A 33 1.92 18.83 -16.24
CA VAL A 33 2.45 17.54 -16.67
C VAL A 33 2.80 17.62 -18.15
N VAL A 34 4.05 17.35 -18.49
CA VAL A 34 4.56 17.40 -19.87
C VAL A 34 4.89 16.03 -20.44
N ALA A 35 5.15 15.06 -19.56
CA ALA A 35 5.33 13.66 -19.92
C ALA A 35 4.97 12.76 -18.72
N SER A 36 4.46 11.59 -18.99
CA SER A 36 4.24 10.55 -17.99
C SER A 36 4.40 9.17 -18.60
N ASP A 37 4.91 8.22 -17.85
CA ASP A 37 5.03 6.82 -18.26
C ASP A 37 5.05 5.89 -17.05
N LYS A 38 4.91 4.58 -17.29
CA LYS A 38 4.88 3.52 -16.31
C LYS A 38 5.82 2.37 -16.70
N ALA A 39 6.45 1.77 -15.69
CA ALA A 39 7.19 0.52 -15.86
C ALA A 39 6.80 -0.48 -14.77
N LEU A 40 6.99 -1.78 -15.02
CA LEU A 40 6.79 -2.79 -13.98
C LEU A 40 7.81 -2.62 -12.86
N THR A 41 7.35 -2.68 -11.61
CA THR A 41 8.24 -2.66 -10.45
C THR A 41 8.97 -3.99 -10.33
N THR A 42 10.29 -3.95 -10.27
CA THR A 42 11.16 -5.11 -10.07
C THR A 42 11.62 -5.17 -8.61
N HIS A 43 10.90 -5.92 -7.77
CA HIS A 43 11.15 -5.97 -6.32
C HIS A 43 12.55 -6.52 -5.93
N TRP A 44 13.13 -7.36 -6.78
CA TRP A 44 14.47 -7.93 -6.56
C TRP A 44 15.60 -6.96 -6.96
N ASN A 45 15.31 -5.99 -7.85
CA ASN A 45 16.22 -4.91 -8.20
C ASN A 45 15.43 -3.66 -8.62
N LEU A 46 15.17 -2.80 -7.66
CA LEU A 46 14.37 -1.59 -7.87
C LEU A 46 14.93 -0.67 -8.98
N ALA A 47 16.26 -0.66 -9.18
CA ALA A 47 16.88 0.17 -10.21
C ALA A 47 16.40 -0.16 -11.63
N ILE A 48 16.00 -1.40 -11.92
CA ILE A 48 15.52 -1.80 -13.25
C ILE A 48 14.18 -1.12 -13.57
N GLY A 49 13.16 -1.30 -12.71
CA GLY A 49 11.83 -0.72 -12.91
C GLY A 49 11.85 0.81 -12.85
N ILE A 50 12.55 1.37 -11.86
CA ILE A 50 12.74 2.82 -11.73
C ILE A 50 13.45 3.38 -12.96
N GLY A 51 14.56 2.76 -13.38
CA GLY A 51 15.31 3.20 -14.55
C GLY A 51 14.50 3.11 -15.85
N ALA A 52 13.68 2.06 -15.99
CA ALA A 52 12.78 1.93 -17.14
C ALA A 52 11.74 3.06 -17.16
N ALA A 53 11.08 3.36 -16.04
CA ALA A 53 10.12 4.46 -15.96
C ALA A 53 10.76 5.83 -16.23
N ILE A 54 11.95 6.10 -15.65
CA ILE A 54 12.68 7.34 -15.89
C ILE A 54 13.06 7.47 -17.37
N ARG A 55 13.64 6.44 -17.99
CA ARG A 55 14.02 6.46 -19.40
C ARG A 55 12.80 6.65 -20.32
N ALA A 56 11.69 6.01 -20.02
CA ALA A 56 10.47 6.15 -20.80
C ALA A 56 9.94 7.59 -20.76
N VAL A 57 9.84 8.20 -19.58
CA VAL A 57 9.38 9.59 -19.45
C VAL A 57 10.36 10.60 -20.07
N LEU A 58 11.69 10.32 -20.01
CA LEU A 58 12.70 11.15 -20.66
C LEU A 58 12.65 11.04 -22.20
N ALA A 59 12.31 9.89 -22.73
CA ALA A 59 12.11 9.69 -24.17
C ALA A 59 10.85 10.43 -24.70
N ALA A 60 9.86 10.64 -23.83
CA ALA A 60 8.64 11.36 -24.13
C ALA A 60 8.75 12.89 -23.92
N LEU A 61 9.94 13.42 -23.62
CA LEU A 61 10.18 14.86 -23.45
C LEU A 61 9.80 15.64 -24.72
N PRO A 62 9.00 16.71 -24.61
CA PRO A 62 8.69 17.58 -25.74
C PRO A 62 9.95 18.21 -26.37
N ALA A 63 9.90 18.47 -27.68
CA ALA A 63 10.99 19.12 -28.40
C ALA A 63 11.37 20.45 -27.73
N GLY A 64 12.67 20.67 -27.53
CA GLY A 64 13.21 21.88 -26.89
C GLY A 64 13.39 21.77 -25.37
N MET A 65 12.84 20.77 -24.71
CA MET A 65 13.11 20.47 -23.28
C MET A 65 14.33 19.56 -23.15
N ARG A 66 15.13 19.78 -22.11
CA ARG A 66 16.38 19.05 -21.89
C ARG A 66 16.38 18.39 -20.52
N ARG A 67 17.00 17.20 -20.41
CA ARG A 67 17.12 16.45 -19.15
C ARG A 67 17.95 17.17 -18.08
N ASP A 68 18.89 18.02 -18.48
CA ASP A 68 19.71 18.84 -17.58
C ASP A 68 18.92 20.00 -16.95
N ALA A 69 17.69 20.28 -17.43
CA ALA A 69 16.76 21.22 -16.80
C ALA A 69 16.01 20.61 -15.59
N ILE A 70 16.18 19.31 -15.32
CA ILE A 70 15.57 18.68 -14.13
C ILE A 70 16.24 19.24 -12.88
N SER A 71 15.46 19.99 -12.09
CA SER A 71 15.92 20.72 -10.90
C SER A 71 15.44 20.10 -9.58
N LEU A 72 14.53 19.12 -9.64
CA LEU A 72 14.00 18.39 -8.49
C LEU A 72 13.64 16.97 -8.92
N VAL A 73 14.00 15.99 -8.08
CA VAL A 73 13.48 14.62 -8.14
C VAL A 73 12.79 14.31 -6.82
N SER A 74 11.58 13.80 -6.85
CA SER A 74 10.88 13.38 -5.65
C SER A 74 10.19 12.05 -5.85
N VAL A 75 10.15 11.24 -4.77
CA VAL A 75 9.69 9.85 -4.81
C VAL A 75 8.73 9.57 -3.67
N SER A 76 7.55 9.06 -4.02
CA SER A 76 6.69 8.32 -3.10
C SER A 76 6.93 6.81 -3.25
N THR A 77 6.65 6.06 -2.19
CA THR A 77 6.88 4.62 -2.20
C THR A 77 5.94 3.88 -1.24
N THR A 78 5.48 2.72 -1.67
CA THR A 78 4.74 1.80 -0.79
C THR A 78 5.65 0.81 -0.05
N LEU A 79 6.98 0.89 -0.23
CA LEU A 79 7.92 -0.09 0.34
C LEU A 79 7.83 -0.18 1.86
N ALA A 80 7.82 0.96 2.58
CA ALA A 80 7.72 0.97 4.02
C ALA A 80 6.38 0.39 4.50
N THR A 81 5.29 0.80 3.88
CA THR A 81 3.95 0.29 4.19
C THR A 81 3.84 -1.22 3.94
N ASN A 82 4.34 -1.68 2.79
CA ASN A 82 4.33 -3.10 2.43
C ASN A 82 5.22 -3.93 3.35
N ALA A 83 6.40 -3.43 3.72
CA ALA A 83 7.28 -4.12 4.68
C ALA A 83 6.58 -4.34 6.03
N VAL A 84 5.82 -3.36 6.50
CA VAL A 84 5.04 -3.47 7.74
C VAL A 84 3.88 -4.45 7.60
N VAL A 85 3.12 -4.38 6.51
CA VAL A 85 1.95 -5.24 6.27
C VAL A 85 2.36 -6.71 6.04
N GLU A 86 3.45 -6.93 5.30
CA GLU A 86 3.94 -8.25 4.95
C GLU A 86 4.87 -8.87 6.01
N ASN A 87 5.15 -8.14 7.10
CA ASN A 87 6.10 -8.52 8.15
C ASN A 87 7.51 -8.88 7.58
N ARG A 88 7.95 -8.12 6.58
CA ARG A 88 9.25 -8.28 5.92
C ARG A 88 10.23 -7.25 6.44
N PHE A 89 10.79 -7.53 7.60
CA PHE A 89 11.63 -6.62 8.33
C PHE A 89 13.08 -7.10 8.45
N ALA A 90 14.00 -6.15 8.58
CA ALA A 90 15.31 -6.41 9.12
C ALA A 90 15.19 -6.91 10.58
N ALA A 91 16.08 -7.81 10.95
CA ALA A 91 16.18 -8.24 12.33
C ALA A 91 16.72 -7.10 13.20
N VAL A 92 16.01 -6.75 14.28
CA VAL A 92 16.37 -5.64 15.17
C VAL A 92 16.37 -6.10 16.62
N CYS A 93 17.38 -5.69 17.39
CA CYS A 93 17.36 -5.78 18.83
C CYS A 93 16.92 -4.43 19.41
N THR A 94 15.84 -4.46 20.21
CA THR A 94 15.30 -3.27 20.87
C THR A 94 15.69 -3.27 22.34
N LEU A 95 16.47 -2.26 22.75
CA LEU A 95 16.82 -2.04 24.15
C LEU A 95 15.79 -1.08 24.75
N VAL A 96 15.09 -1.54 25.80
CA VAL A 96 14.09 -0.77 26.53
C VAL A 96 14.61 -0.44 27.92
N ILE A 97 14.86 0.86 28.18
CA ILE A 97 15.52 1.34 29.39
C ILE A 97 14.47 1.83 30.40
N GLY A 98 14.44 1.25 31.59
CA GLY A 98 13.47 1.60 32.63
C GLY A 98 12.04 1.14 32.33
N PHE A 99 11.86 0.10 31.51
CA PHE A 99 10.56 -0.51 31.25
C PHE A 99 10.30 -1.68 32.20
N ASP A 100 9.10 -1.72 32.76
CA ASP A 100 8.57 -2.92 33.42
C ASP A 100 7.99 -3.92 32.39
N ALA A 101 7.58 -5.10 32.88
CA ALA A 101 7.01 -6.13 32.02
C ALA A 101 5.68 -5.70 31.38
N ALA A 102 4.87 -4.89 32.06
CA ALA A 102 3.60 -4.40 31.53
C ALA A 102 3.82 -3.39 30.40
N MET A 103 4.83 -2.53 30.49
CA MET A 103 5.22 -1.62 29.42
C MET A 103 5.71 -2.38 28.18
N VAL A 104 6.52 -3.42 28.35
CA VAL A 104 6.97 -4.28 27.25
C VAL A 104 5.77 -4.94 26.58
N ALA A 105 4.87 -5.56 27.34
CA ALA A 105 3.67 -6.19 26.80
C ALA A 105 2.77 -5.21 26.02
N ARG A 106 2.57 -3.98 26.53
CA ARG A 106 1.80 -2.92 25.85
C ARG A 106 2.44 -2.44 24.56
N SER A 107 3.78 -2.48 24.47
CA SER A 107 4.48 -2.08 23.25
C SER A 107 4.22 -3.01 22.06
N GLY A 108 3.88 -4.27 22.34
CA GLY A 108 3.71 -5.31 21.34
C GLY A 108 5.02 -5.75 20.64
N LEU A 109 6.18 -5.32 21.12
CA LEU A 109 7.50 -5.56 20.49
C LEU A 109 7.88 -7.04 20.40
N GLU A 110 7.36 -7.87 21.30
CA GLU A 110 7.61 -9.32 21.31
C GLU A 110 6.77 -10.11 20.29
N ARG A 111 5.80 -9.44 19.64
CA ARG A 111 5.07 -10.05 18.54
C ARG A 111 6.07 -10.40 17.42
N ASP A 112 5.79 -11.46 16.73
CA ASP A 112 6.57 -11.93 15.58
C ASP A 112 8.05 -12.22 15.88
N GLY A 113 8.37 -12.59 17.14
CA GLY A 113 9.72 -13.00 17.55
C GLY A 113 10.72 -11.83 17.67
N GLY A 114 10.25 -10.62 17.94
CA GLY A 114 11.11 -9.46 18.18
C GLY A 114 12.09 -9.67 19.35
N ILE A 115 13.36 -9.29 19.16
CA ILE A 115 14.38 -9.33 20.22
C ILE A 115 14.23 -8.07 21.07
N VAL A 116 13.83 -8.22 22.33
CA VAL A 116 13.66 -7.12 23.28
C VAL A 116 14.52 -7.37 24.52
N VAL A 117 15.39 -6.42 24.85
CA VAL A 117 16.27 -6.50 26.02
C VAL A 117 15.93 -5.37 26.98
N ARG A 118 15.62 -5.73 28.23
CA ARG A 118 15.33 -4.76 29.28
C ARG A 118 16.65 -4.33 29.93
N ILE A 119 16.86 -3.00 30.01
CA ILE A 119 18.06 -2.38 30.58
C ILE A 119 17.64 -1.55 31.81
N GLY A 120 18.42 -1.64 32.88
CA GLY A 120 18.27 -0.78 34.07
C GLY A 120 18.53 0.69 33.73
N GLY A 121 17.78 1.59 34.36
CA GLY A 121 17.86 3.03 34.08
C GLY A 121 16.48 3.68 33.98
N GLY A 122 16.37 4.70 33.15
CA GLY A 122 15.15 5.44 32.91
C GLY A 122 15.03 6.70 33.77
N HIS A 123 14.04 7.51 33.44
CA HIS A 123 13.75 8.80 34.10
C HIS A 123 12.32 8.81 34.60
N ASP A 124 12.01 9.72 35.51
CA ASP A 124 10.66 10.03 35.95
C ASP A 124 10.01 11.13 35.08
N ALA A 125 8.80 11.56 35.48
CA ALA A 125 8.03 12.55 34.73
C ALA A 125 8.69 13.97 34.76
N THR A 126 9.61 14.24 35.69
CA THR A 126 10.35 15.49 35.77
C THR A 126 11.65 15.45 34.94
N GLY A 127 12.07 14.27 34.49
CA GLY A 127 13.32 14.05 33.79
C GLY A 127 14.50 13.69 34.69
N GLU A 128 14.26 13.48 35.99
CA GLU A 128 15.28 13.02 36.94
C GLU A 128 15.52 11.50 36.75
N ALA A 129 16.79 11.07 36.81
CA ALA A 129 17.14 9.66 36.66
C ALA A 129 16.62 8.85 37.85
N LEU A 130 15.79 7.83 37.58
CA LEU A 130 15.33 6.87 38.58
C LEU A 130 16.47 5.99 39.11
N MET A 131 17.40 5.65 38.23
CA MET A 131 18.64 4.93 38.54
C MET A 131 19.66 5.18 37.43
N ALA A 132 20.93 4.92 37.70
CA ALA A 132 21.98 4.99 36.68
C ALA A 132 21.70 4.01 35.53
N LEU A 133 22.12 4.37 34.33
CA LEU A 133 22.04 3.46 33.18
C LEU A 133 22.93 2.22 33.45
N ASP A 134 22.38 1.05 33.21
CA ASP A 134 23.13 -0.20 33.21
C ASP A 134 23.94 -0.33 31.89
N GLU A 135 25.11 0.33 31.88
CA GLU A 135 26.02 0.32 30.72
C GLU A 135 26.55 -1.09 30.40
N ALA A 136 26.74 -1.91 31.42
CA ALA A 136 27.20 -3.29 31.25
C ALA A 136 26.14 -4.14 30.52
N GLY A 137 24.88 -4.00 30.91
CA GLY A 137 23.74 -4.66 30.25
C GLY A 137 23.57 -4.20 28.79
N VAL A 138 23.81 -2.92 28.48
CA VAL A 138 23.82 -2.45 27.07
C VAL A 138 24.89 -3.17 26.25
N LEU A 139 26.13 -3.24 26.75
CA LEU A 139 27.25 -3.88 26.04
C LEU A 139 27.05 -5.40 25.91
N GLU A 140 26.44 -6.03 26.92
CA GLU A 140 26.10 -7.46 26.88
C GLU A 140 25.04 -7.75 25.82
N ALA A 141 23.98 -6.95 25.72
CA ALA A 141 22.98 -7.06 24.67
C ALA A 141 23.59 -6.97 23.25
N VAL A 142 24.56 -6.07 23.06
CA VAL A 142 25.27 -5.97 21.76
C VAL A 142 26.10 -7.21 21.47
N ARG A 143 26.82 -7.75 22.48
CA ARG A 143 27.62 -8.97 22.31
C ARG A 143 26.76 -10.20 21.98
N GLU A 144 25.60 -10.33 22.65
CA GLU A 144 24.72 -11.49 22.48
C GLU A 144 23.96 -11.44 21.14
N HIS A 145 23.47 -10.27 20.75
CA HIS A 145 22.54 -10.14 19.63
C HIS A 145 23.13 -9.50 18.36
N GLY A 146 24.27 -8.79 18.47
CA GLY A 146 24.82 -7.98 17.36
C GLY A 146 25.11 -8.75 16.09
N ALA A 147 25.51 -10.03 16.18
CA ALA A 147 25.74 -10.89 15.01
C ALA A 147 24.45 -11.41 14.35
N ARG A 148 23.29 -11.23 15.00
CA ARG A 148 21.99 -11.78 14.58
C ARG A 148 21.01 -10.71 14.13
N VAL A 149 21.39 -9.43 14.21
CA VAL A 149 20.56 -8.29 13.89
C VAL A 149 21.24 -7.37 12.88
N GLU A 150 20.45 -6.55 12.22
CA GLU A 150 20.90 -5.57 11.22
C GLU A 150 20.88 -4.13 11.77
N ALA A 151 20.20 -3.91 12.89
CA ALA A 151 20.09 -2.60 13.55
C ALA A 151 19.72 -2.74 15.02
N PHE A 152 19.93 -1.66 15.79
CA PHE A 152 19.46 -1.51 17.16
C PHE A 152 18.41 -0.39 17.25
N ALA A 153 17.42 -0.57 18.13
CA ALA A 153 16.55 0.50 18.58
C ALA A 153 16.72 0.69 20.09
N VAL A 154 16.66 1.94 20.55
CA VAL A 154 16.79 2.27 21.98
C VAL A 154 15.62 3.15 22.37
N ALA A 155 14.91 2.78 23.44
CA ALA A 155 13.81 3.55 23.99
C ALA A 155 13.88 3.57 25.50
N ALA A 156 13.77 4.77 26.09
CA ALA A 156 13.78 4.92 27.55
C ALA A 156 12.47 5.53 28.06
N SER A 157 12.12 5.17 29.32
CA SER A 157 11.03 5.83 30.02
C SER A 157 11.35 7.32 30.15
N PHE A 158 10.37 8.17 29.84
CA PHE A 158 10.47 9.64 29.85
C PHE A 158 11.66 10.23 29.08
N SER A 159 12.19 9.54 28.07
CA SER A 159 13.28 10.06 27.23
C SER A 159 12.94 11.37 26.51
N VAL A 160 11.66 11.70 26.36
CA VAL A 160 11.20 13.01 25.83
C VAL A 160 11.46 14.16 26.78
N ARG A 161 11.64 13.90 28.09
CA ARG A 161 12.03 14.86 29.10
C ARG A 161 13.55 14.92 29.25
N ASN A 162 14.20 13.74 29.25
CA ASN A 162 15.65 13.63 29.35
C ASN A 162 16.16 12.45 28.50
N PRO A 163 16.77 12.70 27.34
CA PRO A 163 17.22 11.67 26.43
C PRO A 163 18.60 11.08 26.80
N SER A 164 19.21 11.48 27.90
CA SER A 164 20.62 11.15 28.25
C SER A 164 20.90 9.66 28.23
N HIS A 165 19.98 8.80 28.72
CA HIS A 165 20.16 7.35 28.72
C HIS A 165 20.10 6.76 27.30
N GLU A 166 19.21 7.23 26.43
CA GLU A 166 19.18 6.78 25.03
C GLU A 166 20.45 7.21 24.27
N LEU A 167 20.89 8.46 24.47
CA LEU A 167 22.10 8.99 23.86
C LEU A 167 23.35 8.25 24.34
N ARG A 168 23.43 7.93 25.64
CA ARG A 168 24.54 7.18 26.21
C ARG A 168 24.56 5.73 25.70
N ALA A 169 23.41 5.05 25.67
CA ALA A 169 23.28 3.70 25.12
C ALA A 169 23.71 3.68 23.64
N ARG A 170 23.27 4.66 22.83
CA ARG A 170 23.71 4.80 21.43
C ARG A 170 25.23 4.96 21.32
N ALA A 171 25.83 5.79 22.16
CA ALA A 171 27.29 5.99 22.15
C ALA A 171 28.03 4.68 22.48
N LEU A 172 27.55 3.90 23.46
CA LEU A 172 28.12 2.60 23.83
C LEU A 172 28.00 1.59 22.68
N ILE A 173 26.81 1.49 22.06
CA ILE A 173 26.59 0.58 20.92
C ILE A 173 27.52 0.93 19.77
N ARG A 174 27.58 2.21 19.37
CA ARG A 174 28.45 2.69 18.27
C ARG A 174 29.95 2.49 18.55
N GLY A 175 30.35 2.44 19.82
CA GLY A 175 31.73 2.15 20.21
C GLY A 175 32.16 0.71 19.94
N VAL A 176 31.22 -0.23 19.80
CA VAL A 176 31.53 -1.68 19.66
C VAL A 176 30.84 -2.34 18.46
N SER A 177 29.95 -1.64 17.78
CA SER A 177 29.21 -2.15 16.62
C SER A 177 29.03 -1.07 15.54
N PRO A 178 29.19 -1.43 14.24
CA PRO A 178 28.94 -0.53 13.11
C PRO A 178 27.44 -0.43 12.75
N LEU A 179 26.57 -1.20 13.40
CA LEU A 179 25.16 -1.26 13.07
C LEU A 179 24.45 0.06 13.39
N PRO A 180 23.44 0.45 12.59
CA PRO A 180 22.66 1.65 12.84
C PRO A 180 21.88 1.54 14.16
N VAL A 181 21.72 2.68 14.84
CA VAL A 181 21.01 2.79 16.12
C VAL A 181 19.99 3.90 16.01
N THR A 182 18.72 3.58 16.25
CA THR A 182 17.60 4.53 16.33
C THR A 182 17.26 4.81 17.80
N CYS A 183 17.18 6.09 18.18
CA CYS A 183 16.71 6.52 19.49
C CYS A 183 15.26 7.01 19.43
N ALA A 184 14.44 6.58 20.38
CA ALA A 184 12.99 6.83 20.35
C ALA A 184 12.62 8.31 20.55
N HIS A 185 13.39 9.07 21.32
CA HIS A 185 13.14 10.51 21.55
C HIS A 185 13.29 11.36 20.28
N GLU A 186 14.03 10.88 19.26
CA GLU A 186 14.23 11.58 17.98
C GLU A 186 13.02 11.48 17.05
N LEU A 187 12.13 10.49 17.28
CA LEU A 187 10.98 10.20 16.42
C LEU A 187 9.67 10.82 16.92
N SER A 188 9.55 11.10 18.19
CA SER A 188 8.35 11.70 18.77
C SER A 188 8.63 12.36 20.11
N SER A 189 8.10 13.57 20.30
CA SER A 189 8.08 14.28 21.57
C SER A 189 6.89 13.91 22.47
N LYS A 190 5.95 13.10 21.97
CA LYS A 190 4.74 12.70 22.74
C LYS A 190 5.11 11.70 23.83
N LEU A 191 4.39 11.75 24.95
CA LEU A 191 4.44 10.72 25.99
C LEU A 191 3.97 9.37 25.40
N ASP A 192 3.99 8.28 26.16
CA ASP A 192 3.76 6.90 25.78
C ASP A 192 5.06 6.18 25.31
N ALA A 193 5.91 5.88 26.30
CA ALA A 193 7.18 5.20 26.05
C ALA A 193 7.04 3.84 25.30
N PRO A 194 6.04 2.97 25.60
CA PRO A 194 5.82 1.73 24.82
C PRO A 194 5.62 1.98 23.34
N ARG A 195 4.85 2.98 22.97
CA ARG A 195 4.55 3.30 21.58
C ARG A 195 5.72 4.01 20.88
N ARG A 196 6.51 4.81 21.60
CA ARG A 196 7.79 5.34 21.09
C ARG A 196 8.77 4.20 20.81
N ALA A 197 8.87 3.21 21.70
CA ALA A 197 9.71 2.04 21.50
C ALA A 197 9.31 1.25 20.24
N LEU A 198 8.01 1.05 20.02
CA LEU A 198 7.49 0.45 18.80
C LEU A 198 7.90 1.26 17.56
N THR A 199 7.70 2.58 17.60
CA THR A 199 8.04 3.47 16.47
C THR A 199 9.54 3.42 16.16
N ALA A 200 10.41 3.43 17.19
CA ALA A 200 11.86 3.31 17.01
C ALA A 200 12.27 1.95 16.43
N THR A 201 11.62 0.88 16.88
CA THR A 201 11.85 -0.47 16.34
C THR A 201 11.45 -0.55 14.87
N LEU A 202 10.28 -0.02 14.49
CA LEU A 202 9.85 0.02 13.09
C LEU A 202 10.78 0.89 12.25
N ASN A 203 11.25 2.03 12.77
CA ASN A 203 12.24 2.85 12.09
C ASN A 203 13.52 2.05 11.78
N ALA A 204 14.07 1.39 12.80
CA ALA A 204 15.28 0.57 12.63
C ALA A 204 15.06 -0.58 11.63
N ARG A 205 13.88 -1.22 11.66
CA ARG A 205 13.48 -2.30 10.74
C ARG A 205 13.36 -1.87 9.29
N LEU A 206 12.98 -0.61 9.02
CA LEU A 206 12.78 -0.06 7.67
C LEU A 206 14.06 0.52 7.06
N THR A 207 15.09 0.80 7.87
CA THR A 207 16.33 1.44 7.40
C THR A 207 16.98 0.74 6.20
N PRO A 208 17.13 -0.60 6.15
CA PRO A 208 17.75 -1.26 5.00
C PRO A 208 16.94 -1.10 3.70
N GLN A 209 15.61 -1.16 3.76
CA GLN A 209 14.75 -1.05 2.59
C GLN A 209 14.81 0.35 1.97
N ILE A 210 14.72 1.39 2.81
CA ILE A 210 14.78 2.78 2.32
C ILE A 210 16.19 3.13 1.84
N ARG A 211 17.24 2.61 2.49
CA ARG A 211 18.61 2.74 2.00
C ARG A 211 18.75 2.12 0.60
N HIS A 212 18.27 0.90 0.41
CA HIS A 212 18.33 0.23 -0.89
C HIS A 212 17.58 1.01 -1.99
N LEU A 213 16.41 1.59 -1.68
CA LEU A 213 15.69 2.45 -2.61
C LEU A 213 16.49 3.69 -3.00
N ILE A 214 17.03 4.42 -2.01
CA ILE A 214 17.80 5.66 -2.23
C ILE A 214 19.08 5.38 -3.03
N GLU A 215 19.78 4.28 -2.74
CA GLU A 215 20.97 3.85 -3.49
C GLU A 215 20.62 3.48 -4.93
N ALA A 216 19.52 2.75 -5.15
CA ALA A 216 19.03 2.40 -6.49
C ALA A 216 18.68 3.66 -7.30
N LEU A 217 17.93 4.59 -6.71
CA LEU A 217 17.61 5.89 -7.31
C LEU A 217 18.86 6.69 -7.64
N GLY A 218 19.77 6.85 -6.68
CA GLY A 218 21.02 7.59 -6.88
C GLY A 218 21.88 7.01 -8.01
N ARG A 219 21.88 5.69 -8.19
CA ARG A 219 22.56 5.02 -9.31
C ARG A 219 21.91 5.39 -10.64
N VAL A 220 20.61 5.22 -10.77
CA VAL A 220 19.86 5.52 -12.00
C VAL A 220 19.98 6.99 -12.37
N LEU A 221 19.85 7.91 -11.40
CA LEU A 221 19.97 9.35 -11.67
C LEU A 221 21.37 9.72 -12.21
N ARG A 222 22.43 9.10 -11.68
CA ARG A 222 23.80 9.29 -12.20
C ARG A 222 23.93 8.73 -13.62
N GLU A 223 23.41 7.53 -13.89
CA GLU A 223 23.43 6.92 -15.23
C GLU A 223 22.72 7.80 -16.27
N GLU A 224 21.61 8.42 -15.89
CA GLU A 224 20.85 9.33 -16.76
C GLU A 224 21.37 10.77 -16.74
N SER A 225 22.47 11.05 -16.04
CA SER A 225 23.08 12.38 -15.91
C SER A 225 22.13 13.44 -15.33
N ILE A 226 21.27 13.03 -14.39
CA ILE A 226 20.37 13.92 -13.66
C ILE A 226 21.05 14.33 -12.35
N ASN A 227 21.39 15.61 -12.24
CA ASN A 227 22.03 16.18 -11.06
C ASN A 227 21.05 17.11 -10.33
N ALA A 228 20.07 16.54 -9.67
CA ALA A 228 19.03 17.25 -8.94
C ALA A 228 18.89 16.70 -7.52
N PRO A 229 18.46 17.52 -6.53
CA PRO A 229 18.20 17.04 -5.18
C PRO A 229 17.11 15.96 -5.20
N LEU A 230 17.35 14.90 -4.43
CA LEU A 230 16.40 13.80 -4.26
C LEU A 230 15.59 14.02 -2.97
N MET A 231 14.28 14.09 -3.12
CA MET A 231 13.32 14.21 -2.02
C MET A 231 12.50 12.93 -1.90
N ILE A 232 12.06 12.64 -0.69
CA ILE A 232 11.16 11.51 -0.39
C ILE A 232 9.89 12.06 0.22
N VAL A 233 8.75 11.53 -0.19
CA VAL A 233 7.43 11.89 0.36
C VAL A 233 7.27 11.26 1.74
N LYS A 234 6.77 12.04 2.69
CA LYS A 234 6.36 11.60 4.03
C LYS A 234 4.91 11.13 4.05
N GLY A 235 4.55 10.43 5.11
CA GLY A 235 3.17 9.98 5.35
C GLY A 235 2.14 11.10 5.53
N ASP A 236 2.56 12.32 5.80
CA ASP A 236 1.72 13.52 5.88
C ASP A 236 1.58 14.27 4.53
N GLY A 237 2.26 13.79 3.47
CA GLY A 237 2.29 14.40 2.14
C GLY A 237 3.36 15.47 1.95
N SER A 238 4.14 15.80 2.98
CA SER A 238 5.28 16.71 2.84
C SER A 238 6.52 16.01 2.31
N LEU A 239 7.52 16.80 1.92
CA LEU A 239 8.78 16.32 1.36
C LEU A 239 9.92 16.44 2.36
N MET A 240 10.77 15.42 2.42
CA MET A 240 12.04 15.45 3.14
C MET A 240 13.19 15.06 2.21
N LYS A 241 14.41 15.50 2.54
CA LYS A 241 15.61 15.09 1.81
C LYS A 241 15.87 13.59 1.96
N ALA A 242 16.46 12.97 0.94
CA ALA A 242 16.80 11.55 0.96
C ALA A 242 17.71 11.17 2.15
N GLU A 243 18.64 12.06 2.54
CA GLU A 243 19.52 11.85 3.68
C GLU A 243 18.74 11.78 5.00
N VAL A 244 17.70 12.61 5.15
CA VAL A 244 16.80 12.60 6.32
C VAL A 244 15.96 11.32 6.32
N ALA A 245 15.51 10.86 5.16
CA ALA A 245 14.76 9.60 5.04
C ALA A 245 15.57 8.37 5.45
N LEU A 246 16.90 8.41 5.33
CA LEU A 246 17.80 7.35 5.84
C LEU A 246 17.82 7.27 7.37
N GLU A 247 17.63 8.40 8.05
CA GLU A 247 17.59 8.47 9.51
C GLU A 247 16.18 8.18 10.05
N TYR A 248 15.15 8.65 9.34
CA TYR A 248 13.75 8.56 9.75
C TYR A 248 12.86 7.81 8.72
N PRO A 249 13.23 6.58 8.30
CA PRO A 249 12.47 5.83 7.30
C PRO A 249 11.01 5.56 7.71
N VAL A 250 10.69 5.53 9.00
CA VAL A 250 9.32 5.35 9.49
C VAL A 250 8.38 6.48 9.06
N GLU A 251 8.90 7.69 8.78
CA GLU A 251 8.11 8.81 8.26
C GLU A 251 7.63 8.60 6.81
N THR A 252 8.17 7.62 6.10
CA THR A 252 7.73 7.27 4.73
C THR A 252 6.52 6.32 4.72
N ILE A 253 6.07 5.85 5.88
CA ILE A 253 4.85 5.03 5.99
C ILE A 253 3.66 5.85 5.47
N LEU A 254 2.83 5.23 4.61
CA LEU A 254 1.70 5.86 3.91
C LEU A 254 2.07 6.98 2.92
N SER A 255 3.34 7.08 2.48
CA SER A 255 3.75 8.11 1.51
C SER A 255 3.07 7.98 0.14
N GLY A 256 2.75 6.76 -0.32
CA GLY A 256 1.99 6.53 -1.55
C GLY A 256 0.58 7.14 -1.50
N PRO A 257 -0.28 6.74 -0.54
CA PRO A 257 -1.58 7.37 -0.32
C PRO A 257 -1.50 8.88 -0.08
N ALA A 258 -0.48 9.36 0.64
CA ALA A 258 -0.28 10.79 0.85
C ALA A 258 0.02 11.54 -0.46
N ALA A 259 0.86 10.97 -1.32
CA ALA A 259 1.11 11.51 -2.65
C ALA A 259 -0.16 11.53 -3.50
N SER A 260 -0.99 10.47 -3.45
CA SER A 260 -2.29 10.43 -4.15
C SER A 260 -3.18 11.61 -3.76
N VAL A 261 -3.27 11.92 -2.47
CA VAL A 261 -4.09 13.04 -1.94
C VAL A 261 -3.55 14.40 -2.42
N VAL A 262 -2.23 14.61 -2.31
CA VAL A 262 -1.56 15.83 -2.79
C VAL A 262 -1.74 16.00 -4.29
N GLY A 263 -1.54 14.93 -5.07
CA GLY A 263 -1.71 14.93 -6.52
C GLY A 263 -3.14 15.23 -6.94
N ALA A 264 -4.14 14.69 -6.24
CA ALA A 264 -5.55 14.96 -6.49
C ALA A 264 -5.89 16.44 -6.30
N GLY A 265 -5.43 17.05 -5.20
CA GLY A 265 -5.59 18.49 -4.97
C GLY A 265 -4.88 19.32 -6.02
N PHE A 266 -3.66 18.95 -6.39
CA PHE A 266 -2.88 19.65 -7.42
C PHE A 266 -3.56 19.61 -8.81
N LEU A 267 -4.00 18.43 -9.25
CA LEU A 267 -4.60 18.23 -10.57
C LEU A 267 -5.99 18.87 -10.70
N THR A 268 -6.75 18.97 -9.62
CA THR A 268 -8.13 19.50 -9.65
C THR A 268 -8.22 20.95 -9.21
N GLY A 269 -7.24 21.46 -8.45
CA GLY A 269 -7.30 22.78 -7.81
C GLY A 269 -8.33 22.88 -6.67
N LEU A 270 -8.96 21.77 -6.27
CA LEU A 270 -9.94 21.75 -5.19
C LEU A 270 -9.24 21.80 -3.83
N THR A 271 -9.87 22.47 -2.86
CA THR A 271 -9.39 22.57 -1.48
C THR A 271 -10.18 21.72 -0.49
N ASP A 272 -11.42 21.38 -0.83
CA ASP A 272 -12.33 20.62 0.03
C ASP A 272 -12.99 19.51 -0.77
N PHE A 273 -12.54 18.28 -0.56
CA PHE A 273 -12.99 17.11 -1.34
C PHE A 273 -12.75 15.79 -0.60
N VAL A 274 -13.37 14.74 -1.07
CA VAL A 274 -13.03 13.36 -0.71
C VAL A 274 -12.28 12.75 -1.89
N VAL A 275 -11.10 12.21 -1.66
CA VAL A 275 -10.35 11.48 -2.68
C VAL A 275 -10.53 9.99 -2.51
N SER A 276 -10.66 9.29 -3.61
CA SER A 276 -10.62 7.83 -3.64
C SER A 276 -9.63 7.38 -4.71
N ASP A 277 -8.59 6.69 -4.28
CA ASP A 277 -7.58 6.08 -5.13
C ASP A 277 -7.88 4.60 -5.28
N ILE A 278 -8.42 4.22 -6.44
CA ILE A 278 -8.68 2.82 -6.75
C ILE A 278 -7.54 2.26 -7.60
N GLY A 279 -6.70 1.44 -6.96
CA GLY A 279 -5.62 0.72 -7.62
C GLY A 279 -6.03 -0.66 -8.14
N GLY A 280 -5.03 -1.48 -8.45
CA GLY A 280 -5.25 -2.89 -8.78
C GLY A 280 -5.63 -3.73 -7.56
N THR A 281 -5.12 -3.40 -6.37
CA THR A 281 -5.24 -4.25 -5.17
C THR A 281 -6.13 -3.64 -4.10
N THR A 282 -6.01 -2.34 -3.88
CA THR A 282 -6.67 -1.59 -2.80
C THR A 282 -7.39 -0.37 -3.33
N THR A 283 -8.33 0.11 -2.53
CA THR A 283 -8.92 1.44 -2.66
C THR A 283 -8.62 2.20 -1.38
N ASP A 284 -7.97 3.34 -1.54
CA ASP A 284 -7.61 4.24 -0.46
C ASP A 284 -8.51 5.48 -0.50
N VAL A 285 -9.15 5.79 0.63
CA VAL A 285 -10.06 6.93 0.75
C VAL A 285 -9.54 7.88 1.82
N ALA A 286 -9.44 9.17 1.48
CA ALA A 286 -9.03 10.22 2.39
C ALA A 286 -9.89 11.49 2.21
N VAL A 287 -9.93 12.32 3.25
CA VAL A 287 -10.65 13.59 3.26
C VAL A 287 -9.65 14.74 3.24
N VAL A 288 -9.93 15.75 2.42
CA VAL A 288 -9.16 16.99 2.31
C VAL A 288 -10.02 18.15 2.78
N SER A 289 -9.45 19.00 3.62
CA SER A 289 -10.09 20.22 4.13
C SER A 289 -9.12 21.40 4.10
N GLY A 290 -9.55 22.52 3.53
CA GLY A 290 -8.73 23.72 3.41
C GLY A 290 -7.42 23.49 2.65
N GLY A 291 -7.42 22.63 1.64
CA GLY A 291 -6.25 22.28 0.82
C GLY A 291 -5.22 21.37 1.53
N ARG A 292 -5.55 20.80 2.67
CA ARG A 292 -4.67 19.89 3.42
C ARG A 292 -5.36 18.56 3.69
N PRO A 293 -4.65 17.44 3.56
CA PRO A 293 -5.17 16.15 4.00
C PRO A 293 -5.43 16.19 5.52
N VAL A 294 -6.50 15.52 5.94
CA VAL A 294 -6.73 15.30 7.37
C VAL A 294 -5.64 14.36 7.89
N ILE A 295 -4.99 14.74 8.98
CA ILE A 295 -3.92 13.97 9.62
C ILE A 295 -4.51 13.15 10.77
N SER A 296 -4.11 11.89 10.87
CA SER A 296 -4.48 11.04 11.99
C SER A 296 -3.88 11.55 13.29
N ALA A 297 -4.72 11.99 14.22
CA ALA A 297 -4.28 12.50 15.53
C ALA A 297 -3.52 11.44 16.35
N GLU A 298 -3.85 10.18 16.10
CA GLU A 298 -3.26 9.05 16.80
C GLU A 298 -2.00 8.48 16.12
N GLY A 299 -1.58 9.03 14.97
CA GLY A 299 -0.46 8.54 14.16
C GLY A 299 -0.86 7.41 13.20
N ALA A 300 0.07 7.01 12.35
CA ALA A 300 -0.16 6.01 11.30
C ALA A 300 -0.52 4.65 11.88
N LEU A 301 -1.62 4.06 11.36
CA LEU A 301 -2.00 2.67 11.62
C LEU A 301 -1.70 1.84 10.37
N VAL A 302 -0.78 0.89 10.46
CA VAL A 302 -0.40 0.03 9.34
C VAL A 302 -0.05 -1.38 9.82
N GLY A 303 -0.54 -2.41 9.16
CA GLY A 303 -0.29 -3.80 9.52
C GLY A 303 -0.70 -4.15 10.97
N GLY A 304 -1.68 -3.45 11.54
CA GLY A 304 -2.08 -3.60 12.95
C GLY A 304 -1.14 -2.90 13.95
N TRP A 305 -0.13 -2.18 13.49
CA TRP A 305 0.80 -1.38 14.29
C TRP A 305 0.41 0.10 14.23
N ARG A 306 0.26 0.73 15.39
CA ARG A 306 0.00 2.17 15.49
C ARG A 306 1.28 2.89 15.91
N THR A 307 1.87 3.62 14.98
CA THR A 307 3.09 4.40 15.18
C THR A 307 2.79 5.77 15.83
N MET A 308 3.83 6.53 16.13
CA MET A 308 3.69 7.91 16.59
C MET A 308 4.01 8.95 15.51
N VAL A 309 4.33 8.52 14.30
CA VAL A 309 4.58 9.45 13.20
C VAL A 309 3.29 10.00 12.63
N GLU A 310 3.33 11.25 12.20
CA GLU A 310 2.21 11.90 11.55
C GLU A 310 2.00 11.30 10.16
N ALA A 311 0.77 10.97 9.86
CA ALA A 311 0.37 10.49 8.53
C ALA A 311 -1.06 10.90 8.25
N ILE A 312 -1.42 10.92 6.97
CA ILE A 312 -2.80 11.18 6.55
C ILE A 312 -3.75 10.16 7.19
N ASP A 313 -4.96 10.61 7.49
CA ASP A 313 -6.05 9.72 7.87
C ASP A 313 -6.62 9.09 6.60
N VAL A 314 -6.12 7.89 6.28
CA VAL A 314 -6.54 7.12 5.11
C VAL A 314 -7.24 5.84 5.53
N ARG A 315 -8.34 5.54 4.87
CA ARG A 315 -9.04 4.26 5.02
C ARG A 315 -8.82 3.41 3.79
N THR A 316 -8.16 2.28 3.98
CA THR A 316 -7.85 1.32 2.93
C THR A 316 -8.84 0.16 2.98
N CYS A 317 -9.44 -0.18 1.84
CA CYS A 317 -10.15 -1.44 1.67
C CYS A 317 -9.48 -2.33 0.62
N GLY A 318 -9.51 -3.64 0.83
CA GLY A 318 -8.89 -4.63 -0.05
C GLY A 318 -9.73 -4.89 -1.31
N LEU A 319 -10.01 -3.83 -2.06
CA LEU A 319 -10.78 -3.85 -3.31
C LEU A 319 -10.03 -3.05 -4.37
N GLY A 320 -9.84 -3.65 -5.53
CA GLY A 320 -9.23 -3.00 -6.69
C GLY A 320 -9.53 -3.77 -7.97
N GLY A 321 -9.03 -3.27 -9.10
CA GLY A 321 -9.24 -3.88 -10.42
C GLY A 321 -8.71 -5.31 -10.55
N ASP A 322 -7.69 -5.67 -9.77
CA ASP A 322 -7.04 -6.98 -9.75
C ASP A 322 -7.48 -7.86 -8.56
N SER A 323 -8.57 -7.51 -7.88
CA SER A 323 -9.12 -8.34 -6.80
C SER A 323 -9.62 -9.68 -7.34
N GLU A 324 -9.21 -10.79 -6.69
CA GLU A 324 -9.74 -12.13 -7.03
C GLU A 324 -11.26 -12.13 -6.87
N VAL A 325 -11.99 -12.46 -7.92
CA VAL A 325 -13.44 -12.65 -7.87
C VAL A 325 -13.73 -14.15 -7.75
N LEU A 326 -14.54 -14.49 -6.76
CA LEU A 326 -14.88 -15.86 -6.44
C LEU A 326 -16.31 -15.99 -5.91
N LEU A 327 -16.83 -17.20 -5.86
CA LEU A 327 -18.09 -17.53 -5.18
C LEU A 327 -17.82 -17.98 -3.75
N ASP A 328 -18.52 -17.40 -2.79
CA ASP A 328 -18.43 -17.81 -1.38
C ASP A 328 -19.21 -19.12 -1.14
N ARG A 329 -19.19 -19.63 0.10
CA ARG A 329 -19.90 -20.87 0.48
C ARG A 329 -21.43 -20.78 0.30
N GLN A 330 -21.97 -19.59 0.16
CA GLN A 330 -23.38 -19.33 -0.13
C GLN A 330 -23.61 -19.00 -1.61
N TRP A 331 -22.62 -19.28 -2.47
CA TRP A 331 -22.66 -19.03 -3.91
C TRP A 331 -22.86 -17.56 -4.29
N ARG A 332 -22.42 -16.62 -3.43
CA ARG A 332 -22.45 -15.17 -3.72
C ARG A 332 -21.11 -14.71 -4.23
N LEU A 333 -21.12 -13.88 -5.25
CA LEU A 333 -19.91 -13.23 -5.75
C LEU A 333 -19.25 -12.37 -4.66
N ARG A 334 -17.95 -12.52 -4.55
CA ARG A 334 -17.06 -11.72 -3.70
C ARG A 334 -15.87 -11.24 -4.53
N ALA A 335 -15.37 -10.05 -4.23
CA ALA A 335 -14.13 -9.53 -4.78
C ALA A 335 -13.14 -9.22 -3.66
N GLY A 336 -11.89 -9.64 -3.82
CA GLY A 336 -10.83 -9.41 -2.83
C GLY A 336 -10.98 -10.23 -1.52
N PRO A 337 -10.20 -9.90 -0.49
CA PRO A 337 -9.10 -8.90 -0.50
C PRO A 337 -7.82 -9.37 -1.23
N ARG A 338 -7.80 -10.58 -1.79
CA ARG A 338 -6.62 -11.14 -2.47
C ARG A 338 -6.45 -10.53 -3.84
N LYS A 339 -5.20 -10.23 -4.18
CA LYS A 339 -4.79 -9.86 -5.52
C LYS A 339 -4.63 -11.09 -6.40
N ALA A 340 -5.06 -10.98 -7.66
CA ALA A 340 -4.77 -11.94 -8.72
C ALA A 340 -4.43 -11.19 -10.02
N MET A 341 -3.60 -11.78 -10.85
CA MET A 341 -3.39 -11.27 -12.20
C MET A 341 -4.67 -11.50 -13.02
N PRO A 342 -5.23 -10.50 -13.71
CA PRO A 342 -6.41 -10.67 -14.56
C PRO A 342 -6.19 -11.76 -15.63
N LEU A 343 -7.21 -12.59 -15.89
CA LEU A 343 -7.13 -13.62 -16.93
C LEU A 343 -6.92 -13.04 -18.33
N SER A 344 -7.52 -11.90 -18.60
CA SER A 344 -7.31 -11.15 -19.85
C SER A 344 -5.86 -10.71 -20.03
N LEU A 345 -5.21 -10.21 -18.97
CA LEU A 345 -3.80 -9.83 -18.97
C LEU A 345 -2.90 -11.09 -19.09
N LEU A 346 -3.24 -12.16 -18.37
CA LEU A 346 -2.52 -13.42 -18.43
C LEU A 346 -2.50 -13.97 -19.85
N ALA A 347 -3.65 -14.04 -20.51
CA ALA A 347 -3.76 -14.55 -21.89
C ALA A 347 -3.13 -13.59 -22.92
N HIS A 348 -3.10 -12.27 -22.64
CA HIS A 348 -2.38 -11.29 -23.43
C HIS A 348 -0.86 -11.55 -23.38
N SER A 349 -0.33 -11.85 -22.19
CA SER A 349 1.10 -12.12 -21.96
C SER A 349 1.51 -13.54 -22.35
N PHE A 350 0.60 -14.52 -22.26
CA PHE A 350 0.80 -15.94 -22.52
C PHE A 350 -0.35 -16.49 -23.38
N PRO A 351 -0.32 -16.31 -24.71
CA PRO A 351 -1.46 -16.65 -25.58
C PRO A 351 -1.96 -18.09 -25.47
N GLY A 352 -1.09 -19.05 -25.14
CA GLY A 352 -1.47 -20.46 -24.94
C GLY A 352 -2.44 -20.72 -23.78
N VAL A 353 -2.62 -19.77 -22.86
CA VAL A 353 -3.58 -19.85 -21.76
C VAL A 353 -5.02 -19.81 -22.26
N LEU A 354 -5.28 -19.09 -23.36
CA LEU A 354 -6.63 -18.95 -23.93
C LEU A 354 -7.24 -20.30 -24.30
N GLU A 355 -6.46 -21.18 -24.90
CA GLU A 355 -6.96 -22.53 -25.30
C GLU A 355 -7.30 -23.38 -24.07
N THR A 356 -6.53 -23.27 -22.99
CA THR A 356 -6.86 -23.94 -21.72
C THR A 356 -8.13 -23.37 -21.10
N LEU A 357 -8.32 -22.04 -21.10
CA LEU A 357 -9.54 -21.40 -20.62
C LEU A 357 -10.77 -21.82 -21.43
N LYS A 358 -10.68 -21.86 -22.75
CA LYS A 358 -11.74 -22.36 -23.64
C LYS A 358 -12.12 -23.82 -23.33
N ALA A 359 -11.11 -24.67 -23.17
CA ALA A 359 -11.32 -26.06 -22.82
C ALA A 359 -12.03 -26.24 -21.46
N ILE A 360 -11.72 -25.44 -20.47
CA ILE A 360 -12.42 -25.45 -19.17
C ILE A 360 -13.84 -24.89 -19.32
N ALA A 361 -14.01 -23.75 -20.01
CA ALA A 361 -15.29 -23.08 -20.16
C ALA A 361 -16.36 -23.85 -20.92
N THR A 362 -15.98 -24.91 -21.66
CA THR A 362 -16.90 -25.81 -22.38
C THR A 362 -17.33 -27.01 -21.54
N GLN A 363 -16.78 -27.20 -20.34
CA GLN A 363 -17.09 -28.34 -19.48
C GLN A 363 -18.33 -28.06 -18.61
N ASP A 364 -19.26 -29.00 -18.56
CA ASP A 364 -20.39 -28.95 -17.62
C ASP A 364 -19.94 -29.25 -16.17
N ARG A 365 -18.97 -30.14 -16.01
CA ARG A 365 -18.34 -30.45 -14.72
C ARG A 365 -16.96 -29.80 -14.66
N LEU A 366 -16.90 -28.72 -13.91
CA LEU A 366 -15.66 -27.96 -13.75
C LEU A 366 -14.64 -28.69 -12.86
N PRO A 367 -13.33 -28.54 -13.14
CA PRO A 367 -12.28 -28.99 -12.22
C PRO A 367 -12.26 -28.12 -10.95
N ASP A 368 -11.50 -28.57 -9.93
CA ASP A 368 -11.25 -27.74 -8.74
C ASP A 368 -10.52 -26.44 -9.14
N PHE A 369 -10.94 -25.32 -8.56
CA PHE A 369 -10.33 -23.99 -8.80
C PHE A 369 -10.30 -23.59 -10.28
N PRO A 370 -11.43 -23.62 -11.00
CA PRO A 370 -11.47 -23.63 -12.46
C PRO A 370 -10.99 -22.32 -13.10
N THR A 371 -11.04 -21.20 -12.39
CA THR A 371 -10.58 -19.89 -12.86
C THR A 371 -9.13 -19.59 -12.50
N LEU A 372 -8.48 -20.44 -11.67
CA LEU A 372 -7.15 -20.17 -11.16
C LEU A 372 -6.04 -20.73 -12.05
N PHE A 373 -5.07 -19.88 -12.34
CA PHE A 373 -3.80 -20.23 -12.99
C PHE A 373 -2.64 -19.81 -12.10
N ALA A 374 -1.51 -20.50 -12.21
CA ALA A 374 -0.30 -20.14 -11.47
C ALA A 374 0.96 -20.46 -12.28
N TYR A 375 2.01 -19.66 -12.05
CA TYR A 375 3.34 -19.86 -12.61
C TYR A 375 4.42 -19.36 -11.65
N ARG A 376 5.66 -19.85 -11.82
CA ARG A 376 6.82 -19.37 -11.07
C ARG A 376 7.24 -18.00 -11.56
N ASN A 377 7.58 -17.13 -10.63
CA ASN A 377 8.23 -15.88 -10.98
C ASN A 377 9.68 -16.14 -11.43
N PRO A 378 10.13 -15.51 -12.53
CA PRO A 378 11.50 -15.66 -13.02
C PRO A 378 12.49 -15.17 -11.95
N GLU A 379 13.74 -15.69 -12.01
CA GLU A 379 14.85 -15.27 -11.16
C GLU A 379 14.62 -15.43 -9.64
N ARG A 380 13.69 -16.31 -9.25
CA ARG A 380 13.41 -16.65 -7.86
C ARG A 380 13.79 -18.10 -7.58
N GLU A 381 14.44 -18.31 -6.45
CA GLU A 381 14.74 -19.64 -5.92
C GLU A 381 13.92 -19.92 -4.67
N LEU A 382 13.58 -21.20 -4.47
CA LEU A 382 12.84 -21.60 -3.28
C LEU A 382 13.74 -21.56 -2.04
N PRO A 383 13.43 -20.76 -1.02
CA PRO A 383 14.21 -20.74 0.21
C PRO A 383 14.20 -22.11 0.92
N PRO A 384 15.32 -22.55 1.53
CA PRO A 384 15.48 -23.89 2.09
C PRO A 384 14.55 -24.21 3.27
N HIS A 385 14.01 -23.21 3.94
CA HIS A 385 13.14 -23.36 5.11
C HIS A 385 11.65 -23.56 4.77
N ARG A 386 11.30 -23.72 3.50
CA ARG A 386 9.91 -23.93 3.06
C ARG A 386 9.44 -25.36 3.34
N SER A 387 8.13 -25.53 3.55
CA SER A 387 7.53 -26.84 3.81
C SER A 387 7.69 -27.81 2.62
N ALA A 388 7.68 -29.11 2.89
CA ALA A 388 7.74 -30.14 1.85
C ALA A 388 6.61 -30.02 0.83
N LEU A 389 5.42 -29.54 1.25
CA LEU A 389 4.30 -29.29 0.33
C LEU A 389 4.58 -28.10 -0.60
N GLU A 390 5.12 -27.01 -0.08
CA GLU A 390 5.54 -25.86 -0.88
C GLU A 390 6.65 -26.23 -1.87
N GLY A 391 7.61 -27.06 -1.45
CA GLY A 391 8.66 -27.58 -2.32
C GLY A 391 8.12 -28.42 -3.50
N ARG A 392 7.16 -29.30 -3.24
CA ARG A 392 6.50 -30.09 -4.31
C ARG A 392 5.71 -29.21 -5.28
N LEU A 393 4.96 -28.24 -4.76
CA LEU A 393 4.20 -27.30 -5.60
C LEU A 393 5.15 -26.43 -6.44
N TRP A 394 6.22 -25.93 -5.82
CA TRP A 394 7.24 -25.17 -6.54
C TRP A 394 7.85 -25.97 -7.70
N ALA A 395 8.18 -27.24 -7.49
CA ALA A 395 8.69 -28.10 -8.53
C ALA A 395 7.66 -28.39 -9.65
N ALA A 396 6.37 -28.41 -9.32
CA ALA A 396 5.29 -28.65 -10.28
C ALA A 396 4.93 -27.39 -11.10
N LEU A 397 5.23 -26.18 -10.59
CA LEU A 397 5.05 -24.92 -11.31
C LEU A 397 6.17 -24.74 -12.34
N THR A 398 5.84 -24.08 -13.46
CA THR A 398 6.75 -23.69 -14.53
C THR A 398 6.80 -22.17 -14.68
N LEU A 399 7.66 -21.64 -15.53
CA LEU A 399 7.65 -20.23 -15.90
C LEU A 399 6.44 -19.88 -16.80
N ALA A 400 5.86 -20.88 -17.46
CA ALA A 400 4.61 -20.72 -18.19
C ALA A 400 3.41 -21.02 -17.27
N PRO A 401 2.30 -20.26 -17.37
CA PRO A 401 1.11 -20.47 -16.56
C PRO A 401 0.50 -21.87 -16.74
N ARG A 402 0.06 -22.45 -15.63
CA ARG A 402 -0.69 -23.72 -15.61
C ARG A 402 -1.99 -23.54 -14.85
N ALA A 403 -3.06 -24.24 -15.26
CA ALA A 403 -4.28 -24.32 -14.48
C ALA A 403 -3.97 -24.89 -13.08
N VAL A 404 -4.47 -24.26 -12.04
CA VAL A 404 -4.20 -24.69 -10.64
C VAL A 404 -4.73 -26.09 -10.39
N SER A 405 -5.83 -26.49 -11.00
CA SER A 405 -6.38 -27.86 -10.96
C SER A 405 -5.39 -28.94 -11.41
N ALA A 406 -4.41 -28.61 -12.25
CA ALA A 406 -3.38 -29.56 -12.70
C ALA A 406 -2.29 -29.81 -11.65
N VAL A 407 -2.10 -28.92 -10.69
CA VAL A 407 -1.01 -28.96 -9.70
C VAL A 407 -1.50 -29.02 -8.24
N VAL A 408 -2.72 -28.60 -7.98
CA VAL A 408 -3.34 -28.54 -6.65
C VAL A 408 -4.59 -29.41 -6.62
N ARG A 409 -4.74 -30.26 -5.61
CA ARG A 409 -5.83 -31.21 -5.47
C ARG A 409 -6.80 -30.94 -4.34
N ASN A 410 -6.48 -29.98 -3.46
CA ASN A 410 -7.28 -29.70 -2.26
C ASN A 410 -6.98 -28.30 -1.68
N ALA A 411 -7.77 -27.91 -0.70
CA ALA A 411 -7.64 -26.60 -0.02
C ALA A 411 -6.27 -26.38 0.63
N SER A 412 -5.64 -27.43 1.19
CA SER A 412 -4.30 -27.32 1.80
C SER A 412 -3.23 -27.02 0.76
N GLY A 413 -3.33 -27.62 -0.45
CA GLY A 413 -2.48 -27.32 -1.57
C GLY A 413 -2.67 -25.89 -2.07
N LEU A 414 -3.92 -25.42 -2.18
CA LEU A 414 -4.20 -24.02 -2.53
C LEU A 414 -3.64 -23.04 -1.49
N ALA A 415 -3.77 -23.36 -0.19
CA ALA A 415 -3.19 -22.52 0.86
C ALA A 415 -1.65 -22.47 0.76
N ALA A 416 -0.99 -23.59 0.45
CA ALA A 416 0.46 -23.61 0.24
C ALA A 416 0.88 -22.82 -1.02
N LEU A 417 0.13 -22.94 -2.13
CA LEU A 417 0.35 -22.13 -3.34
C LEU A 417 0.20 -20.63 -3.05
N ARG A 418 -0.81 -20.24 -2.28
CA ARG A 418 -1.02 -18.86 -1.84
C ARG A 418 0.14 -18.35 -1.01
N ARG A 419 0.71 -19.15 -0.09
CA ARG A 419 1.93 -18.76 0.64
C ARG A 419 3.16 -18.59 -0.26
N LEU A 420 3.27 -19.37 -1.34
CA LEU A 420 4.31 -19.14 -2.35
C LEU A 420 4.10 -17.81 -3.09
N ALA A 421 2.84 -17.47 -3.40
CA ALA A 421 2.49 -16.21 -4.04
C ALA A 421 2.73 -15.02 -3.10
N ASP A 422 2.30 -15.11 -1.84
CA ASP A 422 2.52 -14.09 -0.81
C ASP A 422 4.02 -13.84 -0.57
N ALA A 423 4.87 -14.85 -0.77
CA ALA A 423 6.33 -14.73 -0.73
C ALA A 423 6.95 -14.20 -2.04
N GLY A 424 6.15 -13.86 -3.05
CA GLY A 424 6.64 -13.40 -4.35
C GLY A 424 7.35 -14.47 -5.19
N LEU A 425 7.19 -15.75 -4.84
CA LEU A 425 7.81 -16.87 -5.55
C LEU A 425 6.97 -17.31 -6.76
N ALA A 426 5.65 -17.18 -6.68
CA ALA A 426 4.72 -17.51 -7.73
C ALA A 426 3.74 -16.37 -7.99
N THR A 427 3.15 -16.33 -9.17
CA THR A 427 2.02 -15.47 -9.49
C THR A 427 0.77 -16.32 -9.64
N ILE A 428 -0.33 -15.88 -9.03
CA ILE A 428 -1.66 -16.47 -9.19
C ILE A 428 -2.48 -15.53 -10.08
N ALA A 429 -3.15 -16.07 -11.07
CA ALA A 429 -4.13 -15.38 -11.89
C ALA A 429 -5.52 -15.95 -11.66
N ALA A 430 -6.52 -15.09 -11.74
CA ALA A 430 -7.93 -15.42 -11.56
C ALA A 430 -8.82 -14.45 -12.35
N PHE A 431 -10.12 -14.71 -12.37
CA PHE A 431 -11.08 -13.72 -12.84
C PHE A 431 -11.14 -12.54 -11.86
N THR A 432 -11.13 -11.31 -12.40
CA THR A 432 -11.03 -10.07 -11.64
C THR A 432 -12.05 -9.02 -12.11
N PRO A 433 -12.26 -7.92 -11.38
CA PRO A 433 -13.05 -6.78 -11.87
C PRO A 433 -12.52 -6.21 -13.19
N SER A 434 -11.20 -6.19 -13.43
CA SER A 434 -10.63 -5.78 -14.71
C SER A 434 -11.08 -6.68 -15.86
N ASP A 435 -11.21 -8.00 -15.66
CA ASP A 435 -11.77 -8.89 -16.66
C ASP A 435 -13.24 -8.56 -16.96
N ALA A 436 -14.05 -8.35 -15.91
CA ALA A 436 -15.44 -7.94 -16.08
C ALA A 436 -15.56 -6.65 -16.92
N MET A 437 -14.67 -5.66 -16.71
CA MET A 437 -14.67 -4.43 -17.51
C MET A 437 -14.30 -4.65 -18.97
N HIS A 438 -13.42 -5.61 -19.28
CA HIS A 438 -13.10 -6.00 -20.66
C HIS A 438 -14.30 -6.65 -21.36
N VAL A 439 -15.03 -7.53 -20.67
CA VAL A 439 -16.27 -8.15 -21.22
C VAL A 439 -17.33 -7.08 -21.49
N LEU A 440 -17.55 -6.16 -20.55
CA LEU A 440 -18.53 -5.08 -20.66
C LEU A 440 -18.12 -3.94 -21.63
N GLY A 441 -16.90 -4.01 -22.21
CA GLY A 441 -16.41 -3.01 -23.13
C GLY A 441 -16.04 -1.66 -22.49
N ARG A 442 -15.95 -1.62 -21.16
CA ARG A 442 -15.60 -0.41 -20.38
C ARG A 442 -14.10 -0.23 -20.18
N GLN A 443 -13.31 -1.28 -20.50
CA GLN A 443 -11.85 -1.26 -20.55
C GLN A 443 -11.39 -2.05 -21.78
N GLN A 444 -10.24 -1.67 -22.35
CA GLN A 444 -9.65 -2.28 -23.53
C GLN A 444 -8.15 -2.46 -23.35
N GLY A 445 -7.52 -3.25 -24.24
CA GLY A 445 -6.07 -3.42 -24.29
C GLY A 445 -5.58 -4.84 -24.00
N TRP A 446 -6.41 -5.69 -23.34
CA TRP A 446 -6.05 -7.08 -23.04
C TRP A 446 -6.98 -8.06 -23.76
N ASN A 447 -6.79 -9.37 -23.53
CA ASN A 447 -7.54 -10.42 -24.23
C ASN A 447 -8.97 -10.56 -23.68
N ARG A 448 -9.95 -9.95 -24.38
CA ARG A 448 -11.37 -9.99 -24.02
C ARG A 448 -11.93 -11.41 -23.99
N GLU A 449 -11.55 -12.27 -24.95
CA GLU A 449 -12.07 -13.64 -25.05
C GLU A 449 -11.69 -14.48 -23.81
N ALA A 450 -10.49 -14.26 -23.26
CA ALA A 450 -10.08 -14.90 -22.01
C ALA A 450 -10.93 -14.46 -20.82
N ALA A 451 -11.29 -13.17 -20.76
CA ALA A 451 -12.19 -12.65 -19.75
C ALA A 451 -13.61 -13.25 -19.87
N GLU A 452 -14.13 -13.37 -21.09
CA GLU A 452 -15.42 -14.03 -21.38
C GLU A 452 -15.44 -15.51 -20.96
N CYS A 453 -14.33 -16.22 -21.20
CA CYS A 453 -14.18 -17.61 -20.71
C CYS A 453 -14.21 -17.67 -19.18
N GLY A 454 -13.50 -16.76 -18.49
CA GLY A 454 -13.50 -16.66 -17.03
C GLY A 454 -14.89 -16.40 -16.45
N ALA A 455 -15.63 -15.45 -17.03
CA ALA A 455 -17.01 -15.14 -16.63
C ALA A 455 -17.95 -16.35 -16.85
N ARG A 456 -17.79 -17.07 -17.98
CA ARG A 456 -18.56 -18.30 -18.29
C ARG A 456 -18.28 -19.42 -17.30
N ILE A 457 -17.01 -19.58 -16.89
CA ILE A 457 -16.63 -20.57 -15.88
C ILE A 457 -17.31 -20.25 -14.56
N LEU A 458 -17.29 -18.99 -14.08
CA LEU A 458 -17.98 -18.59 -12.86
C LEU A 458 -19.50 -18.77 -12.95
N ALA A 459 -20.12 -18.46 -14.09
CA ALA A 459 -21.54 -18.72 -14.32
C ALA A 459 -21.88 -20.22 -14.23
N THR A 460 -21.03 -21.07 -14.79
CA THR A 460 -21.19 -22.53 -14.71
C THR A 460 -20.98 -23.04 -13.28
N GLU A 461 -19.99 -22.51 -12.55
CA GLU A 461 -19.72 -22.85 -11.16
C GLU A 461 -20.92 -22.50 -10.26
N GLU A 462 -21.50 -21.29 -10.42
CA GLU A 462 -22.70 -20.86 -9.70
C GLU A 462 -23.90 -21.76 -10.00
N ARG A 463 -24.15 -22.07 -11.27
CA ARG A 463 -25.22 -22.97 -11.71
C ARG A 463 -25.10 -24.36 -11.08
N ASN A 464 -23.89 -24.89 -11.00
CA ASN A 464 -23.63 -26.22 -10.44
C ASN A 464 -23.77 -26.27 -8.92
N GLY A 465 -23.56 -25.14 -8.24
CA GLY A 465 -23.62 -25.02 -6.78
C GLY A 465 -24.99 -24.64 -6.22
N THR A 466 -25.86 -24.02 -7.01
CA THR A 466 -27.18 -23.56 -6.55
C THR A 466 -28.29 -24.54 -6.91
N ALA A 467 -29.18 -24.83 -5.95
CA ALA A 467 -30.37 -25.65 -6.18
C ALA A 467 -31.36 -25.02 -7.21
N ALA A 468 -31.28 -23.70 -7.37
CA ALA A 468 -32.20 -22.94 -8.23
C ALA A 468 -31.88 -23.04 -9.74
N ARG A 469 -30.76 -23.70 -10.14
CA ARG A 469 -30.30 -23.80 -11.53
C ARG A 469 -30.38 -22.47 -12.30
N THR A 470 -30.10 -21.37 -11.63
CA THR A 470 -30.04 -20.04 -12.25
C THR A 470 -28.97 -20.05 -13.32
N THR A 471 -29.36 -19.79 -14.56
CA THR A 471 -28.43 -19.69 -15.69
C THR A 471 -27.99 -18.24 -15.82
N ALA A 472 -27.11 -17.77 -14.92
CA ALA A 472 -26.49 -16.47 -15.13
C ALA A 472 -25.68 -16.48 -16.42
N SER A 473 -25.83 -15.48 -17.27
CA SER A 473 -24.96 -15.31 -18.43
C SER A 473 -23.57 -14.80 -18.01
N PRO A 474 -22.54 -14.96 -18.83
CA PRO A 474 -21.24 -14.35 -18.57
C PRO A 474 -21.32 -12.84 -18.37
N GLU A 475 -22.16 -12.16 -19.13
CA GLU A 475 -22.40 -10.72 -19.02
C GLU A 475 -23.04 -10.37 -17.66
N GLU A 476 -23.98 -11.18 -17.19
CA GLU A 476 -24.63 -11.00 -15.90
C GLU A 476 -23.65 -11.17 -14.72
N ILE A 477 -22.71 -12.12 -14.81
CA ILE A 477 -21.59 -12.25 -13.85
C ILE A 477 -20.74 -10.96 -13.84
N CYS A 478 -20.46 -10.41 -15.03
CA CYS A 478 -19.68 -9.18 -15.15
C CYS A 478 -20.42 -7.96 -14.59
N GLU A 479 -21.71 -7.81 -14.88
CA GLU A 479 -22.52 -6.71 -14.31
C GLU A 479 -22.64 -6.83 -12.78
N ARG A 480 -22.81 -8.02 -12.23
CA ARG A 480 -22.83 -8.26 -10.78
C ARG A 480 -21.45 -7.97 -10.15
N THR A 481 -20.36 -8.28 -10.85
CA THR A 481 -18.99 -7.91 -10.42
C THR A 481 -18.82 -6.39 -10.41
N TYR A 482 -19.29 -5.69 -11.44
CA TYR A 482 -19.30 -4.23 -11.49
C TYR A 482 -20.09 -3.63 -10.33
N GLU A 483 -21.32 -4.12 -10.10
CA GLU A 483 -22.18 -3.69 -9.00
C GLU A 483 -21.55 -3.88 -7.63
N LEU A 484 -20.83 -4.98 -7.45
CA LEU A 484 -20.08 -5.26 -6.23
C LEU A 484 -19.01 -4.20 -5.99
N VAL A 485 -18.20 -3.88 -7.00
CA VAL A 485 -17.14 -2.85 -6.89
C VAL A 485 -17.72 -1.48 -6.60
N VAL A 486 -18.79 -1.08 -7.31
CA VAL A 486 -19.48 0.20 -7.08
C VAL A 486 -20.02 0.30 -5.65
N SER A 487 -20.68 -0.75 -5.18
CA SER A 487 -21.29 -0.76 -3.84
C SER A 487 -20.24 -0.74 -2.73
N GLU A 488 -19.14 -1.51 -2.87
CA GLU A 488 -18.05 -1.51 -1.88
C GLU A 488 -17.29 -0.18 -1.88
N SER A 489 -17.06 0.43 -3.06
CA SER A 489 -16.46 1.77 -3.14
C SER A 489 -17.32 2.84 -2.47
N ALA A 490 -18.64 2.82 -2.72
CA ALA A 490 -19.57 3.75 -2.05
C ALA A 490 -19.57 3.54 -0.52
N ARG A 491 -19.52 2.28 -0.06
CA ARG A 491 -19.43 1.95 1.37
C ARG A 491 -18.13 2.45 1.99
N ALA A 492 -16.99 2.29 1.31
CA ALA A 492 -15.69 2.78 1.76
C ALA A 492 -15.68 4.31 1.90
N LEU A 493 -16.24 5.02 0.92
CA LEU A 493 -16.38 6.48 0.95
C LEU A 493 -17.23 6.95 2.13
N LEU A 494 -18.40 6.36 2.35
CA LEU A 494 -19.26 6.69 3.49
C LEU A 494 -18.56 6.40 4.82
N ALA A 495 -17.89 5.25 4.94
CA ALA A 495 -17.16 4.91 6.16
C ALA A 495 -16.03 5.91 6.45
N ALA A 496 -15.32 6.39 5.42
CA ALA A 496 -14.27 7.38 5.58
C ALA A 496 -14.81 8.77 5.97
N THR A 497 -15.95 9.19 5.40
CA THR A 497 -16.56 10.48 5.72
C THR A 497 -17.20 10.49 7.11
N LEU A 498 -17.89 9.43 7.49
CA LEU A 498 -18.53 9.30 8.81
C LEU A 498 -17.50 9.22 9.94
N ALA A 499 -16.32 8.69 9.69
CA ALA A 499 -15.25 8.62 10.67
C ALA A 499 -14.62 9.99 11.01
N GLN A 500 -14.91 11.03 10.23
CA GLN A 500 -14.50 12.39 10.58
C GLN A 500 -15.31 12.95 11.77
N ASP A 501 -16.43 12.32 12.10
CA ASP A 501 -17.26 12.69 13.25
C ASP A 501 -17.18 11.60 14.34
N PRO A 502 -16.43 11.84 15.44
CA PRO A 502 -16.24 10.86 16.52
C PRO A 502 -17.54 10.41 17.20
N GLY A 503 -18.61 11.22 17.10
CA GLY A 503 -19.94 10.88 17.65
C GLY A 503 -20.67 9.76 16.90
N ILE A 504 -20.29 9.50 15.65
CA ILE A 504 -20.97 8.53 14.78
C ILE A 504 -20.30 7.14 14.84
N GLU A 505 -19.00 7.07 15.07
CA GLU A 505 -18.24 5.81 15.06
C GLU A 505 -18.65 4.81 16.16
N SER A 506 -19.19 5.31 17.29
CA SER A 506 -19.62 4.47 18.42
C SER A 506 -20.93 3.68 18.17
N SER A 507 -21.63 3.94 17.05
CA SER A 507 -22.91 3.29 16.74
C SER A 507 -22.81 2.05 15.83
N ALA A 508 -21.60 1.60 15.49
CA ALA A 508 -21.34 0.46 14.59
C ALA A 508 -21.84 -0.91 15.11
N GLU A 509 -22.30 -1.00 16.35
CA GLU A 509 -22.77 -2.24 16.97
C GLU A 509 -24.18 -2.69 16.58
N ARG A 510 -24.94 -1.88 15.81
CA ARG A 510 -26.33 -2.23 15.45
C ARG A 510 -26.47 -2.66 13.99
N ARG A 511 -25.93 -3.84 13.67
CA ARG A 511 -25.92 -4.40 12.30
C ARG A 511 -27.31 -4.73 11.68
N ASP A 512 -28.39 -4.76 12.45
CA ASP A 512 -29.74 -5.11 11.98
C ASP A 512 -30.78 -3.98 12.13
N SER A 513 -30.33 -2.72 12.16
CA SER A 513 -31.24 -1.58 12.29
C SER A 513 -31.88 -1.21 10.94
N LEU A 514 -33.04 -0.55 10.99
CA LEU A 514 -33.67 0.06 9.83
C LEU A 514 -32.67 1.00 9.10
N GLY A 515 -31.85 1.74 9.84
CA GLY A 515 -30.80 2.60 9.29
C GLY A 515 -29.80 1.84 8.41
N THR A 516 -29.32 0.68 8.84
CA THR A 516 -28.44 -0.16 8.01
C THR A 516 -29.12 -0.58 6.71
N ARG A 517 -30.39 -0.98 6.77
CA ARG A 517 -31.14 -1.39 5.57
C ARG A 517 -31.36 -0.21 4.61
N LEU A 518 -31.61 0.99 5.14
CA LEU A 518 -31.74 2.21 4.34
C LEU A 518 -30.44 2.57 3.63
N ILE A 519 -29.31 2.55 4.34
CA ILE A 519 -27.99 2.82 3.80
C ILE A 519 -27.64 1.78 2.72
N GLU A 520 -27.81 0.50 2.99
CA GLU A 520 -27.53 -0.57 2.03
C GLU A 520 -28.39 -0.50 0.78
N ALA A 521 -29.67 -0.13 0.91
CA ALA A 521 -30.55 0.07 -0.23
C ALA A 521 -30.11 1.28 -1.08
N ALA A 522 -29.73 2.39 -0.43
CA ALA A 522 -29.25 3.58 -1.11
C ALA A 522 -27.90 3.31 -1.83
N ILE A 523 -26.93 2.67 -1.15
CA ILE A 523 -25.64 2.26 -1.74
C ILE A 523 -25.87 1.36 -2.96
N ALA A 524 -26.76 0.37 -2.85
CA ALA A 524 -27.07 -0.55 -3.94
C ALA A 524 -27.96 0.06 -5.03
N GLY A 525 -28.40 1.31 -4.90
CA GLY A 525 -29.36 1.96 -5.82
C GLY A 525 -30.70 1.25 -5.90
N ARG A 526 -31.09 0.49 -4.84
CA ARG A 526 -32.32 -0.31 -4.81
C ARG A 526 -33.45 0.43 -4.13
N ARG A 527 -34.67 0.18 -4.59
CA ARG A 527 -35.88 0.67 -3.90
C ARG A 527 -36.11 -0.11 -2.62
N LEU A 528 -36.58 0.56 -1.59
CA LEU A 528 -37.02 -0.04 -0.32
C LEU A 528 -38.39 -0.73 -0.47
N SER A 529 -39.25 -0.14 -1.28
CA SER A 529 -40.56 -0.65 -1.64
C SER A 529 -40.95 -0.17 -3.03
N SER A 530 -42.15 -0.51 -3.47
CA SER A 530 -42.71 -0.01 -4.75
C SER A 530 -42.82 1.52 -4.81
N ILE A 531 -42.88 2.20 -3.66
CA ILE A 531 -43.16 3.65 -3.54
C ILE A 531 -42.08 4.41 -2.74
N ALA A 532 -41.07 3.72 -2.19
CA ALA A 532 -40.04 4.36 -1.35
C ALA A 532 -38.62 4.00 -1.81
N HIS A 533 -37.73 4.98 -1.75
CA HIS A 533 -36.29 4.80 -1.94
C HIS A 533 -35.52 5.65 -0.91
N ALA A 534 -34.28 5.27 -0.61
CA ALA A 534 -33.35 6.07 0.19
C ALA A 534 -32.30 6.68 -0.73
N THR A 535 -31.88 7.91 -0.42
CA THR A 535 -30.79 8.61 -1.09
C THR A 535 -29.75 9.02 -0.06
N LEU A 536 -28.50 9.02 -0.46
CA LEU A 536 -27.37 9.52 0.30
C LEU A 536 -26.77 10.71 -0.46
N GLY A 537 -26.25 11.68 0.26
CA GLY A 537 -25.55 12.83 -0.32
C GLY A 537 -24.22 13.06 0.35
N LEU A 538 -23.19 13.36 -0.43
CA LEU A 538 -21.92 13.92 0.05
C LEU A 538 -21.87 15.40 -0.32
N ASP A 539 -21.70 16.26 0.66
CA ASP A 539 -21.65 17.72 0.48
C ASP A 539 -20.29 18.20 -0.08
N ARG A 540 -19.40 17.26 -0.40
CA ARG A 540 -18.07 17.53 -0.98
C ARG A 540 -17.91 16.85 -2.33
N ALA A 541 -17.09 17.45 -3.19
CA ALA A 541 -16.70 16.83 -4.45
C ALA A 541 -15.94 15.51 -4.19
N LEU A 542 -16.21 14.52 -5.01
CA LEU A 542 -15.48 13.26 -5.06
C LEU A 542 -14.41 13.35 -6.15
N VAL A 543 -13.16 13.24 -5.78
CA VAL A 543 -12.03 13.13 -6.71
C VAL A 543 -11.65 11.65 -6.81
N ALA A 544 -11.82 11.06 -7.97
CA ALA A 544 -11.49 9.66 -8.20
C ALA A 544 -10.21 9.55 -9.04
N ILE A 545 -9.25 8.80 -8.55
CA ILE A 545 -7.93 8.60 -9.17
C ILE A 545 -7.59 7.10 -9.23
N GLY A 546 -6.52 6.78 -9.95
CA GLY A 546 -6.14 5.42 -10.28
C GLY A 546 -6.71 4.96 -11.62
N ALA A 547 -6.11 3.93 -12.21
CA ALA A 547 -6.44 3.48 -13.56
C ALA A 547 -7.91 3.02 -13.75
N PRO A 548 -8.55 2.31 -12.79
CA PRO A 548 -9.95 1.89 -12.91
C PRO A 548 -10.98 2.98 -12.60
N ALA A 549 -10.58 4.16 -12.11
CA ALA A 549 -11.51 5.17 -11.59
C ALA A 549 -12.62 5.56 -12.58
N GLY A 550 -12.27 5.81 -13.83
CA GLY A 550 -13.22 6.19 -14.88
C GLY A 550 -14.30 5.15 -15.16
N ALA A 551 -14.06 3.87 -14.86
CA ALA A 551 -15.02 2.80 -15.11
C ALA A 551 -16.11 2.70 -14.03
N TYR A 552 -15.78 2.97 -12.76
CA TYR A 552 -16.66 2.72 -11.61
C TYR A 552 -17.23 4.00 -10.99
N TYR A 553 -16.44 5.05 -10.90
CA TYR A 553 -16.77 6.23 -10.08
C TYR A 553 -17.87 7.14 -10.63
N PRO A 554 -18.18 7.17 -11.94
CA PRO A 554 -19.41 7.84 -12.39
C PRO A 554 -20.67 7.32 -11.71
N GLU A 555 -20.79 6.01 -11.55
CA GLU A 555 -21.94 5.39 -10.88
C GLU A 555 -21.86 5.55 -9.34
N VAL A 556 -20.66 5.44 -8.75
CA VAL A 556 -20.43 5.69 -7.32
C VAL A 556 -20.86 7.11 -6.94
N ALA A 557 -20.43 8.12 -7.69
CA ALA A 557 -20.77 9.52 -7.47
C ALA A 557 -22.26 9.77 -7.62
N ARG A 558 -22.90 9.16 -8.62
CA ARG A 558 -24.36 9.25 -8.83
C ARG A 558 -25.14 8.71 -7.61
N ARG A 559 -24.69 7.57 -7.04
CA ARG A 559 -25.34 6.96 -5.85
C ARG A 559 -25.18 7.77 -4.59
N LEU A 560 -24.05 8.47 -4.47
CA LEU A 560 -23.74 9.32 -3.33
C LEU A 560 -24.11 10.79 -3.55
N GLY A 561 -24.78 11.13 -4.67
CA GLY A 561 -25.20 12.49 -4.97
C GLY A 561 -24.03 13.49 -4.98
N ALA A 562 -22.80 13.04 -5.26
CA ALA A 562 -21.59 13.86 -5.18
C ALA A 562 -21.17 14.38 -6.55
N PRO A 563 -20.70 15.63 -6.66
CA PRO A 563 -19.97 16.07 -7.86
C PRO A 563 -18.71 15.23 -8.04
N LEU A 564 -18.48 14.71 -9.27
CA LEU A 564 -17.31 13.89 -9.59
C LEU A 564 -16.27 14.68 -10.38
N SER A 565 -15.01 14.53 -9.99
CA SER A 565 -13.84 14.92 -10.77
C SER A 565 -12.92 13.71 -10.98
N VAL A 566 -12.65 13.36 -12.23
CA VAL A 566 -11.62 12.39 -12.62
C VAL A 566 -10.60 13.17 -13.45
N PRO A 567 -9.45 13.55 -12.89
CA PRO A 567 -8.49 14.38 -13.62
C PRO A 567 -7.82 13.61 -14.77
N GLU A 568 -7.38 14.32 -15.80
CA GLU A 568 -6.75 13.73 -16.99
C GLU A 568 -5.57 12.79 -16.65
N HIS A 569 -4.77 13.16 -15.65
CA HIS A 569 -3.62 12.37 -15.18
C HIS A 569 -3.92 11.48 -13.98
N ALA A 570 -5.18 11.11 -13.75
CA ALA A 570 -5.60 10.21 -12.66
C ALA A 570 -4.77 8.91 -12.56
N PRO A 571 -4.36 8.26 -13.66
CA PRO A 571 -3.56 7.04 -13.60
C PRO A 571 -2.13 7.19 -13.05
N VAL A 572 -1.58 8.42 -13.00
CA VAL A 572 -0.22 8.75 -12.51
C VAL A 572 -0.26 9.82 -11.41
N CYS A 573 -1.42 9.99 -10.79
CA CYS A 573 -1.67 11.01 -9.77
C CYS A 573 -0.67 10.95 -8.60
N ASN A 574 -0.29 9.74 -8.18
CA ASN A 574 0.69 9.52 -7.11
C ASN A 574 2.06 10.12 -7.46
N ALA A 575 2.54 9.90 -8.68
CA ALA A 575 3.80 10.47 -9.14
C ALA A 575 3.73 12.00 -9.29
N VAL A 576 2.57 12.55 -9.70
CA VAL A 576 2.32 14.00 -9.69
C VAL A 576 2.39 14.53 -8.27
N GLY A 577 1.68 13.90 -7.33
CA GLY A 577 1.68 14.31 -5.92
C GLY A 577 3.04 14.16 -5.24
N ALA A 578 3.83 13.17 -5.67
CA ALA A 578 5.18 12.99 -5.15
C ALA A 578 6.06 14.24 -5.37
N VAL A 579 5.85 14.97 -6.45
CA VAL A 579 6.66 16.16 -6.77
C VAL A 579 5.92 17.48 -6.56
N ALA A 580 4.60 17.46 -6.44
CA ALA A 580 3.79 18.63 -6.11
C ALA A 580 3.74 18.94 -4.60
N GLY A 581 4.25 18.04 -3.76
CA GLY A 581 4.34 18.21 -2.30
C GLY A 581 5.21 19.40 -1.90
N VAL A 582 4.97 19.92 -0.70
CA VAL A 582 5.75 21.01 -0.11
C VAL A 582 6.70 20.47 0.95
N VAL A 583 7.84 21.14 1.11
CA VAL A 583 8.73 20.85 2.25
C VAL A 583 8.10 21.46 3.50
N ALA A 584 7.78 20.62 4.48
CA ALA A 584 7.28 21.06 5.77
C ALA A 584 8.14 20.49 6.90
N GLN A 585 8.39 21.29 7.93
CA GLN A 585 9.03 20.85 9.15
C GLN A 585 8.11 21.22 10.33
N ALA A 586 7.66 20.21 11.06
CA ALA A 586 6.93 20.41 12.31
C ALA A 586 7.92 20.52 13.45
N VAL A 587 7.74 21.51 14.32
CA VAL A 587 8.48 21.67 15.58
C VAL A 587 7.48 21.51 16.72
N ALA A 588 7.61 20.41 17.48
CA ALA A 588 6.82 20.20 18.69
C ALA A 588 7.62 20.71 19.90
N ILE A 589 7.06 21.69 20.62
CA ILE A 589 7.61 22.18 21.87
C ILE A 589 6.79 21.58 23.01
N LEU A 590 7.45 20.82 23.87
CA LEU A 590 6.83 20.33 25.10
C LEU A 590 6.85 21.47 26.14
N VAL A 591 5.69 21.96 26.54
CA VAL A 591 5.52 22.98 27.57
C VAL A 591 5.23 22.32 28.91
#